data_76916926954c8a9501f3d382537746fc
#
_entry.id   76916926954c8a9501f3d382537746fc
#
_cell.length_a   1.000
_cell.length_b   1.000
_cell.length_c   1.000
_cell.angle_alpha   90.00
_cell.angle_beta   90.00
_cell.angle_gamma   90.00
#
_symmetry.space_group_name_H-M   'P 1'
#
loop_
_entity.id
_entity.type
_entity.pdbx_description
1 polymer ?
#
loop_
_entity_poly.entity_id
_entity_poly.type
_entity_poly.pdbx_seq_one_letter_code
_entity_poly.pdbx_strand_id
1 'polypeptide(L)'
;MGYTEVYRYPAGFHGWKEAYPEQVDGETTGTKVLAVGDPFPDCRVAVLNGDEDREYLGLPKEAKWLALSDLNAHFVLIQLYNTMCSDCVAETKMLTRFYKTVEEDPVLSGHLKIIGLGIYDTNQDVVRYRKHYDVAYPLFSDKNGQVFECLGQAQLPLAYLVRAKGDGTWIIELVKRGYFEPDEKFLNVLKDAVIRAEGTD
;
A
#
# COMPACT_ATOMS: atom_id res chain seq x y z
N MET A 1 13.91 -29.61 -5.87
CA MET A 1 13.76 -30.06 -7.26
C MET A 1 13.98 -28.88 -8.17
N GLY A 2 14.95 -28.92 -9.07
CA GLY A 2 15.19 -27.82 -10.03
C GLY A 2 14.28 -28.02 -11.25
N TYR A 3 13.67 -26.94 -11.71
CA TYR A 3 12.97 -26.92 -12.98
C TYR A 3 14.01 -27.02 -14.10
N THR A 4 13.90 -28.03 -14.96
CA THR A 4 14.80 -28.22 -16.09
C THR A 4 14.40 -27.42 -17.33
N GLU A 5 13.14 -27.00 -17.42
CA GLU A 5 12.61 -26.19 -18.52
C GLU A 5 11.56 -25.19 -17.97
N VAL A 6 11.64 -23.93 -18.43
CA VAL A 6 10.69 -22.86 -18.09
C VAL A 6 10.12 -22.31 -19.38
N TYR A 7 8.84 -22.49 -19.61
CA TYR A 7 8.14 -21.97 -20.78
C TYR A 7 7.39 -20.68 -20.45
N ARG A 8 7.52 -19.68 -21.34
CA ARG A 8 6.74 -18.45 -21.26
C ARG A 8 5.45 -18.64 -22.09
N TYR A 9 4.29 -18.61 -21.43
CA TYR A 9 3.02 -18.64 -22.13
C TYR A 9 2.69 -17.24 -22.71
N PRO A 10 2.46 -17.10 -24.05
CA PRO A 10 2.32 -15.79 -24.70
C PRO A 10 1.16 -14.95 -24.17
N ALA A 11 0.06 -15.59 -23.76
CA ALA A 11 -1.10 -14.92 -23.16
C ALA A 11 -0.98 -14.67 -21.65
N GLY A 12 0.22 -14.91 -21.06
CA GLY A 12 0.48 -14.80 -19.64
C GLY A 12 -0.28 -15.85 -18.81
N PHE A 13 -0.27 -15.64 -17.47
CA PHE A 13 -0.89 -16.60 -16.53
C PHE A 13 -2.40 -16.73 -16.73
N HIS A 14 -3.09 -15.65 -17.09
CA HIS A 14 -4.55 -15.68 -17.35
C HIS A 14 -4.92 -16.59 -18.51
N GLY A 15 -4.24 -16.45 -19.66
CA GLY A 15 -4.49 -17.30 -20.81
C GLY A 15 -4.05 -18.74 -20.57
N TRP A 16 -3.01 -18.96 -19.76
CA TRP A 16 -2.60 -20.31 -19.35
C TRP A 16 -3.67 -20.98 -18.48
N LYS A 17 -4.24 -20.25 -17.53
CA LYS A 17 -5.32 -20.73 -16.66
C LYS A 17 -6.60 -21.09 -17.43
N GLU A 18 -6.95 -20.33 -18.47
CA GLU A 18 -8.08 -20.65 -19.35
C GLU A 18 -7.83 -21.91 -20.19
N ALA A 19 -6.60 -22.08 -20.69
CA ALA A 19 -6.24 -23.21 -21.53
C ALA A 19 -6.01 -24.53 -20.74
N TYR A 20 -5.62 -24.43 -19.49
CA TYR A 20 -5.25 -25.60 -18.65
C TYR A 20 -5.84 -25.46 -17.24
N PRO A 21 -7.18 -25.42 -17.08
CA PRO A 21 -7.82 -25.21 -15.78
C PRO A 21 -7.49 -26.32 -14.76
N GLU A 22 -7.26 -27.55 -15.22
CA GLU A 22 -6.92 -28.70 -14.38
C GLU A 22 -5.47 -28.67 -13.85
N GLN A 23 -4.61 -27.84 -14.41
CA GLN A 23 -3.22 -27.68 -13.96
C GLN A 23 -3.04 -26.51 -12.99
N VAL A 24 -4.11 -25.81 -12.68
CA VAL A 24 -4.13 -24.80 -11.63
C VAL A 24 -4.46 -25.50 -10.33
N ASP A 25 -3.52 -26.32 -9.83
CA ASP A 25 -3.62 -26.89 -8.51
C ASP A 25 -3.49 -25.81 -7.44
N GLY A 26 -4.51 -25.68 -6.72
CA GLY A 26 -4.64 -24.85 -5.56
C GLY A 26 -5.97 -24.11 -5.66
N GLU A 27 -7.00 -24.67 -5.05
CA GLU A 27 -7.84 -23.83 -4.24
C GLU A 27 -6.86 -22.95 -3.46
N THR A 28 -6.62 -21.70 -3.93
CA THR A 28 -6.17 -20.67 -3.04
C THR A 28 -7.12 -20.79 -1.87
N THR A 29 -6.64 -21.31 -0.75
CA THR A 29 -7.36 -21.28 0.52
C THR A 29 -7.76 -19.84 0.63
N GLY A 30 -9.03 -19.55 0.30
CA GLY A 30 -9.46 -18.25 -0.13
C GLY A 30 -9.32 -17.24 0.99
N THR A 31 -8.16 -16.63 1.06
CA THR A 31 -8.02 -15.37 1.78
C THR A 31 -8.86 -14.38 0.99
N LYS A 32 -10.02 -14.04 1.55
CA LYS A 32 -10.96 -13.08 0.98
C LYS A 32 -10.19 -11.79 0.72
N VAL A 33 -10.11 -11.36 -0.53
CA VAL A 33 -9.57 -10.03 -0.86
C VAL A 33 -10.39 -9.00 -0.10
N LEU A 34 -9.73 -8.16 0.68
CA LEU A 34 -10.38 -7.17 1.53
C LEU A 34 -11.17 -6.16 0.70
N ALA A 35 -12.30 -5.72 1.23
CA ALA A 35 -13.25 -4.80 0.59
C ALA A 35 -13.52 -3.59 1.49
N VAL A 36 -14.18 -2.58 0.93
CA VAL A 36 -14.65 -1.41 1.68
C VAL A 36 -15.55 -1.88 2.84
N GLY A 37 -15.31 -1.35 4.03
CA GLY A 37 -15.98 -1.71 5.27
C GLY A 37 -15.33 -2.85 6.06
N ASP A 38 -14.42 -3.61 5.45
CA ASP A 38 -13.65 -4.62 6.20
C ASP A 38 -12.60 -3.94 7.11
N PRO A 39 -12.27 -4.54 8.27
CA PRO A 39 -11.15 -4.09 9.08
C PRO A 39 -9.84 -4.34 8.35
N PHE A 40 -8.94 -3.34 8.35
CA PHE A 40 -7.59 -3.51 7.83
C PHE A 40 -6.72 -4.20 8.89
N PRO A 41 -5.99 -5.26 8.56
CA PRO A 41 -5.18 -5.99 9.52
C PRO A 41 -4.01 -5.14 10.03
N ASP A 42 -3.76 -5.19 11.34
CA ASP A 42 -2.63 -4.48 11.98
C ASP A 42 -1.32 -5.25 11.81
N CYS A 43 -0.82 -5.29 10.57
CA CYS A 43 0.43 -5.93 10.22
C CYS A 43 1.63 -5.02 10.53
N ARG A 44 2.76 -5.62 10.93
CA ARG A 44 3.99 -4.87 11.22
C ARG A 44 4.98 -4.95 10.08
N VAL A 45 5.57 -3.79 9.74
CA VAL A 45 6.62 -3.66 8.74
C VAL A 45 7.85 -2.98 9.32
N ALA A 46 9.05 -3.34 8.82
CA ALA A 46 10.29 -2.73 9.30
C ALA A 46 10.45 -1.31 8.74
N VAL A 47 10.80 -0.36 9.61
CA VAL A 47 11.17 1.01 9.19
C VAL A 47 12.55 0.97 8.55
N LEU A 48 12.65 1.34 7.27
CA LEU A 48 13.86 1.20 6.46
C LEU A 48 14.69 2.49 6.37
N ASN A 49 14.04 3.63 6.33
CA ASN A 49 14.68 4.90 6.06
C ASN A 49 14.60 5.80 7.28
N GLY A 50 15.69 6.08 7.85
CA GLY A 50 16.09 7.02 8.86
C GLY A 50 15.04 7.85 9.63
N ASP A 51 15.52 9.01 10.11
CA ASP A 51 14.74 9.85 11.02
C ASP A 51 13.58 10.58 10.33
N GLU A 52 13.72 10.90 9.02
CA GLU A 52 12.68 11.59 8.25
C GLU A 52 11.36 10.80 8.17
N ASP A 53 11.44 9.49 7.90
CA ASP A 53 10.24 8.64 7.85
C ASP A 53 9.59 8.51 9.22
N ARG A 54 10.41 8.42 10.30
CA ARG A 54 9.90 8.37 11.68
C ARG A 54 9.20 9.66 12.07
N GLU A 55 9.80 10.80 11.74
CA GLU A 55 9.21 12.11 12.00
C GLU A 55 7.88 12.28 11.25
N TYR A 56 7.87 11.97 9.95
CA TYR A 56 6.63 12.01 9.15
C TYR A 56 5.53 11.13 9.72
N LEU A 57 5.87 9.92 10.17
CA LEU A 57 4.92 8.94 10.71
C LEU A 57 4.58 9.18 12.19
N GLY A 58 5.22 10.13 12.85
CA GLY A 58 5.04 10.38 14.29
C GLY A 58 5.59 9.28 15.19
N LEU A 59 6.59 8.52 14.71
CA LEU A 59 7.19 7.40 15.44
C LEU A 59 8.33 7.85 16.33
N PRO A 60 8.58 7.14 17.47
CA PRO A 60 9.79 7.33 18.26
C PRO A 60 11.07 7.13 17.44
N LYS A 61 12.15 7.85 17.76
CA LYS A 61 13.44 7.77 17.03
C LYS A 61 14.01 6.34 16.98
N GLU A 62 13.74 5.54 18.00
CA GLU A 62 14.22 4.17 18.12
C GLU A 62 13.28 3.13 17.46
N ALA A 63 12.15 3.57 16.93
CA ALA A 63 11.17 2.67 16.31
C ALA A 63 11.80 1.91 15.14
N LYS A 64 11.79 0.58 15.23
CA LYS A 64 12.27 -0.34 14.19
C LYS A 64 11.16 -0.90 13.35
N TRP A 65 9.93 -0.82 13.83
CA TRP A 65 8.73 -1.37 13.25
C TRP A 65 7.64 -0.32 13.22
N LEU A 66 6.76 -0.45 12.25
CA LEU A 66 5.53 0.29 12.10
C LEU A 66 4.36 -0.68 12.06
N ALA A 67 3.34 -0.45 12.88
CA ALA A 67 1.98 -0.94 12.69
C ALA A 67 1.05 0.25 12.46
N LEU A 68 -0.11 0.04 11.85
CA LEU A 68 -1.06 1.14 11.65
C LEU A 68 -1.55 1.71 12.99
N SER A 69 -1.67 0.88 14.01
CA SER A 69 -2.02 1.28 15.38
C SER A 69 -1.00 2.24 16.03
N ASP A 70 0.22 2.34 15.50
CA ASP A 70 1.24 3.28 15.98
C ASP A 70 1.06 4.70 15.40
N LEU A 71 0.22 4.87 14.37
CA LEU A 71 0.06 6.13 13.65
C LEU A 71 -0.98 7.03 14.31
N ASN A 72 -0.61 8.30 14.50
CA ASN A 72 -1.54 9.36 14.86
C ASN A 72 -2.01 10.09 13.58
N ALA A 73 -2.97 9.48 12.88
CA ALA A 73 -3.56 10.03 11.66
C ALA A 73 -5.03 9.59 11.56
N HIS A 74 -5.87 10.39 10.87
CA HIS A 74 -7.26 10.01 10.60
C HIS A 74 -7.35 9.02 9.43
N PHE A 75 -6.48 9.17 8.43
CA PHE A 75 -6.44 8.35 7.23
C PHE A 75 -5.02 7.91 6.88
N VAL A 76 -4.92 6.74 6.28
CA VAL A 76 -3.68 6.27 5.65
C VAL A 76 -4.00 5.76 4.24
N LEU A 77 -3.30 6.31 3.24
CA LEU A 77 -3.30 5.80 1.87
C LEU A 77 -2.12 4.84 1.72
N ILE A 78 -2.41 3.58 1.47
CA ILE A 78 -1.44 2.49 1.40
C ILE A 78 -1.35 2.01 -0.04
N GLN A 79 -0.21 2.25 -0.69
CA GLN A 79 0.09 1.68 -2.00
C GLN A 79 0.73 0.30 -1.84
N LEU A 80 0.21 -0.72 -2.50
CA LEU A 80 0.87 -2.00 -2.69
C LEU A 80 1.48 -2.03 -4.08
N TYR A 81 2.79 -2.20 -4.16
CA TYR A 81 3.53 -2.18 -5.41
C TYR A 81 4.56 -3.32 -5.47
N ASN A 82 5.17 -3.51 -6.62
CA ASN A 82 6.38 -4.30 -6.80
C ASN A 82 7.34 -3.52 -7.69
N THR A 83 8.63 -3.55 -7.37
CA THR A 83 9.66 -2.74 -8.06
C THR A 83 9.83 -3.10 -9.54
N MET A 84 9.37 -4.26 -9.98
CA MET A 84 9.40 -4.72 -11.38
C MET A 84 8.10 -4.45 -12.16
N CYS A 85 7.09 -3.88 -11.51
CA CYS A 85 5.78 -3.60 -12.09
C CYS A 85 5.76 -2.20 -12.73
N SER A 86 5.60 -2.11 -14.04
CA SER A 86 5.61 -0.83 -14.79
C SER A 86 4.47 0.11 -14.39
N ASP A 87 3.26 -0.43 -14.18
CA ASP A 87 2.09 0.34 -13.77
C ASP A 87 2.25 0.86 -12.35
N CYS A 88 2.90 0.08 -11.47
CA CYS A 88 3.24 0.51 -10.12
C CYS A 88 4.22 1.69 -10.13
N VAL A 89 5.20 1.69 -11.05
CA VAL A 89 6.15 2.81 -11.23
C VAL A 89 5.40 4.09 -11.65
N ALA A 90 4.46 3.97 -12.59
CA ALA A 90 3.66 5.10 -13.03
C ALA A 90 2.82 5.67 -11.88
N GLU A 91 2.15 4.81 -11.12
CA GLU A 91 1.36 5.18 -9.93
C GLU A 91 2.23 5.85 -8.85
N THR A 92 3.42 5.31 -8.57
CA THR A 92 4.35 5.88 -7.57
C THR A 92 4.71 7.33 -7.90
N LYS A 93 4.94 7.66 -9.18
CA LYS A 93 5.21 9.04 -9.61
C LYS A 93 4.01 9.97 -9.39
N MET A 94 2.80 9.45 -9.58
CA MET A 94 1.57 10.21 -9.30
C MET A 94 1.38 10.41 -7.81
N LEU A 95 1.55 9.37 -7.01
CA LEU A 95 1.46 9.45 -5.56
C LEU A 95 2.54 10.34 -4.94
N THR A 96 3.74 10.41 -5.52
CA THR A 96 4.78 11.35 -5.08
C THR A 96 4.34 12.82 -5.26
N ARG A 97 3.65 13.14 -6.35
CA ARG A 97 3.06 14.47 -6.56
C ARG A 97 1.91 14.74 -5.60
N PHE A 98 1.02 13.76 -5.46
CA PHE A 98 -0.10 13.85 -4.54
C PHE A 98 0.35 14.02 -3.08
N TYR A 99 1.40 13.31 -2.67
CA TYR A 99 2.03 13.48 -1.35
C TYR A 99 2.41 14.94 -1.09
N LYS A 100 3.09 15.60 -2.04
CA LYS A 100 3.46 17.02 -1.90
C LYS A 100 2.23 17.91 -1.73
N THR A 101 1.18 17.66 -2.53
CA THR A 101 -0.09 18.39 -2.40
C THR A 101 -0.72 18.20 -1.04
N VAL A 102 -0.69 16.98 -0.48
CA VAL A 102 -1.22 16.67 0.85
C VAL A 102 -0.43 17.36 1.95
N GLU A 103 0.90 17.37 1.88
CA GLU A 103 1.75 18.01 2.91
C GLU A 103 1.63 19.54 2.91
N GLU A 104 1.32 20.14 1.77
CA GLU A 104 1.08 21.58 1.64
C GLU A 104 -0.36 21.99 2.01
N ASP A 105 -1.28 21.03 2.11
CA ASP A 105 -2.69 21.31 2.39
C ASP A 105 -2.96 21.40 3.90
N PRO A 106 -3.47 22.53 4.41
CA PRO A 106 -3.62 22.74 5.86
C PRO A 106 -4.66 21.82 6.52
N VAL A 107 -5.59 21.24 5.74
CA VAL A 107 -6.61 20.31 6.25
C VAL A 107 -6.08 18.88 6.28
N LEU A 108 -5.27 18.47 5.29
CA LEU A 108 -4.81 17.10 5.13
C LEU A 108 -3.47 16.83 5.80
N SER A 109 -2.61 17.84 5.86
CA SER A 109 -1.29 17.72 6.51
C SER A 109 -1.44 17.28 7.97
N GLY A 110 -0.79 16.19 8.33
CA GLY A 110 -0.92 15.57 9.66
C GLY A 110 -2.11 14.62 9.82
N HIS A 111 -3.18 14.74 9.05
CA HIS A 111 -4.38 13.89 9.14
C HIS A 111 -4.40 12.73 8.14
N LEU A 112 -3.74 12.89 7.00
CA LEU A 112 -3.56 11.84 6.00
C LEU A 112 -2.08 11.47 5.88
N LYS A 113 -1.74 10.21 6.08
CA LYS A 113 -0.42 9.66 5.78
C LYS A 113 -0.46 8.84 4.49
N ILE A 114 0.64 8.89 3.73
CA ILE A 114 0.81 8.08 2.51
C ILE A 114 2.01 7.18 2.71
N ILE A 115 1.83 5.88 2.48
CA ILE A 115 2.89 4.88 2.59
C ILE A 115 2.85 3.91 1.41
N GLY A 116 3.99 3.30 1.08
CA GLY A 116 4.07 2.25 0.07
C GLY A 116 4.65 0.96 0.63
N LEU A 117 4.10 -0.18 0.20
CA LEU A 117 4.54 -1.52 0.59
C LEU A 117 5.00 -2.29 -0.64
N GLY A 118 6.30 -2.57 -0.73
CA GLY A 118 6.95 -3.34 -1.81
C GLY A 118 6.76 -4.83 -1.59
N ILE A 119 5.83 -5.43 -2.36
CA ILE A 119 5.44 -6.83 -2.26
C ILE A 119 6.49 -7.72 -2.90
N TYR A 120 7.00 -8.68 -2.14
CA TYR A 120 8.11 -9.57 -2.49
C TYR A 120 9.42 -8.84 -2.81
N ASP A 121 9.51 -7.54 -2.52
CA ASP A 121 10.73 -6.76 -2.67
C ASP A 121 11.57 -6.81 -1.38
N THR A 122 12.89 -6.92 -1.52
CA THR A 122 13.81 -6.84 -0.37
C THR A 122 13.96 -5.39 0.10
N ASN A 123 14.48 -5.19 1.33
CA ASN A 123 14.81 -3.86 1.84
C ASN A 123 15.72 -3.09 0.85
N GLN A 124 16.68 -3.76 0.23
CA GLN A 124 17.60 -3.15 -0.73
C GLN A 124 16.89 -2.74 -2.03
N ASP A 125 15.91 -3.52 -2.50
CA ASP A 125 15.11 -3.19 -3.68
C ASP A 125 14.26 -1.95 -3.42
N VAL A 126 13.59 -1.89 -2.27
CA VAL A 126 12.79 -0.74 -1.84
C VAL A 126 13.64 0.53 -1.72
N VAL A 127 14.80 0.45 -1.07
CA VAL A 127 15.71 1.61 -0.93
C VAL A 127 16.22 2.10 -2.28
N ARG A 128 16.61 1.17 -3.18
CA ARG A 128 17.03 1.52 -4.55
C ARG A 128 15.89 2.16 -5.36
N TYR A 129 14.68 1.59 -5.26
CA TYR A 129 13.49 2.09 -5.91
C TYR A 129 13.15 3.50 -5.46
N ARG A 130 13.10 3.75 -4.13
CA ARG A 130 12.87 5.08 -3.56
C ARG A 130 13.83 6.12 -4.12
N LYS A 131 15.13 5.81 -4.09
CA LYS A 131 16.18 6.69 -4.60
C LYS A 131 16.07 6.92 -6.11
N HIS A 132 15.81 5.87 -6.89
CA HIS A 132 15.77 5.93 -8.34
C HIS A 132 14.60 6.78 -8.86
N TYR A 133 13.45 6.69 -8.22
CA TYR A 133 12.22 7.40 -8.62
C TYR A 133 11.92 8.64 -7.78
N ASP A 134 12.84 9.04 -6.89
CA ASP A 134 12.69 10.20 -5.99
C ASP A 134 11.36 10.17 -5.23
N VAL A 135 11.05 9.02 -4.62
CA VAL A 135 9.78 8.82 -3.91
C VAL A 135 9.79 9.57 -2.59
N ALA A 136 8.88 10.52 -2.42
CA ALA A 136 8.85 11.43 -1.29
C ALA A 136 8.23 10.84 -0.02
N TYR A 137 7.35 9.84 -0.13
CA TYR A 137 6.70 9.20 1.01
C TYR A 137 7.43 7.92 1.46
N PRO A 138 7.19 7.46 2.72
CA PRO A 138 7.80 6.26 3.25
C PRO A 138 7.47 4.99 2.46
N LEU A 139 8.48 4.17 2.21
CA LEU A 139 8.35 2.88 1.57
C LEU A 139 8.84 1.77 2.49
N PHE A 140 8.13 0.65 2.51
CA PHE A 140 8.40 -0.53 3.32
C PHE A 140 8.54 -1.78 2.45
N SER A 141 9.15 -2.82 2.99
CA SER A 141 9.36 -4.12 2.33
C SER A 141 8.44 -5.18 2.94
N ASP A 142 7.75 -5.91 2.09
CA ASP A 142 7.08 -7.17 2.42
C ASP A 142 7.75 -8.32 1.66
N LYS A 143 9.04 -8.53 1.93
CA LYS A 143 9.91 -9.49 1.23
C LYS A 143 9.29 -10.89 1.13
N ASN A 144 8.63 -11.34 2.19
CA ASN A 144 8.07 -12.67 2.28
C ASN A 144 6.58 -12.74 1.89
N GLY A 145 5.96 -11.62 1.52
CA GLY A 145 4.55 -11.56 1.16
C GLY A 145 3.59 -11.75 2.34
N GLN A 146 4.06 -11.64 3.59
CA GLN A 146 3.24 -11.91 4.78
C GLN A 146 2.07 -10.93 4.93
N VAL A 147 2.33 -9.64 4.70
CA VAL A 147 1.28 -8.63 4.72
C VAL A 147 0.36 -8.81 3.52
N PHE A 148 0.92 -9.09 2.35
CA PHE A 148 0.16 -9.33 1.13
C PHE A 148 -0.80 -10.53 1.24
N GLU A 149 -0.37 -11.61 1.90
CA GLU A 149 -1.22 -12.75 2.22
C GLU A 149 -2.39 -12.36 3.12
N CYS A 150 -2.15 -11.58 4.18
CA CYS A 150 -3.21 -11.06 5.05
C CYS A 150 -4.23 -10.19 4.30
N LEU A 151 -3.81 -9.52 3.20
CA LEU A 151 -4.66 -8.67 2.37
C LEU A 151 -5.36 -9.43 1.23
N GLY A 152 -5.18 -10.75 1.13
CA GLY A 152 -5.84 -11.62 0.16
C GLY A 152 -5.18 -11.67 -1.22
N GLN A 153 -3.90 -11.31 -1.34
CA GLN A 153 -3.05 -11.48 -2.53
C GLN A 153 -3.66 -10.95 -3.83
N ALA A 154 -4.23 -9.75 -3.82
CA ALA A 154 -4.83 -9.16 -5.00
C ALA A 154 -3.79 -8.71 -6.04
N GLN A 155 -4.22 -8.51 -7.28
CA GLN A 155 -3.35 -8.03 -8.35
C GLN A 155 -2.81 -6.62 -8.07
N LEU A 156 -1.52 -6.40 -8.36
CA LEU A 156 -0.84 -5.09 -8.27
C LEU A 156 -0.96 -4.30 -9.60
N PRO A 157 -0.93 -2.96 -9.55
CA PRO A 157 -0.94 -2.13 -8.35
C PRO A 157 -2.28 -2.17 -7.62
N LEU A 158 -2.25 -1.93 -6.33
CA LEU A 158 -3.43 -1.89 -5.47
C LEU A 158 -3.24 -0.80 -4.41
N ALA A 159 -4.25 0.03 -4.21
CA ALA A 159 -4.22 1.01 -3.13
C ALA A 159 -5.43 0.85 -2.19
N TYR A 160 -5.17 1.00 -0.91
CA TYR A 160 -6.18 1.10 0.14
C TYR A 160 -6.16 2.48 0.77
N LEU A 161 -7.33 3.09 0.93
CA LEU A 161 -7.50 4.17 1.90
C LEU A 161 -8.14 3.57 3.14
N VAL A 162 -7.49 3.75 4.28
CA VAL A 162 -8.01 3.27 5.57
C VAL A 162 -8.23 4.43 6.53
N ARG A 163 -9.26 4.33 7.36
CA ARG A 163 -9.63 5.34 8.36
C ARG A 163 -9.52 4.75 9.76
N ALA A 164 -8.94 5.51 10.68
CA ALA A 164 -8.88 5.19 12.10
C ALA A 164 -10.27 5.29 12.74
N LYS A 165 -10.60 4.34 13.64
CA LYS A 165 -11.84 4.35 14.44
C LYS A 165 -11.70 4.94 15.85
N GLY A 166 -10.48 5.35 16.23
CA GLY A 166 -10.22 5.86 17.57
C GLY A 166 -10.05 4.78 18.66
N ASP A 167 -10.40 3.53 18.37
CA ASP A 167 -10.21 2.36 19.26
C ASP A 167 -8.96 1.51 18.91
N GLY A 168 -8.09 2.05 18.03
CA GLY A 168 -6.90 1.37 17.50
C GLY A 168 -7.18 0.51 16.27
N THR A 169 -8.44 0.40 15.82
CA THR A 169 -8.79 -0.32 14.60
C THR A 169 -8.86 0.61 13.38
N TRP A 170 -8.59 0.03 12.21
CA TRP A 170 -8.62 0.73 10.92
C TRP A 170 -9.63 0.06 10.00
N ILE A 171 -10.44 0.87 9.31
CA ILE A 171 -11.47 0.39 8.37
C ILE A 171 -11.13 0.85 6.97
N ILE A 172 -11.31 -0.03 6.01
CA ILE A 172 -11.10 0.26 4.59
C ILE A 172 -12.23 1.14 4.07
N GLU A 173 -11.88 2.35 3.61
CA GLU A 173 -12.81 3.31 3.00
C GLU A 173 -12.75 3.28 1.47
N LEU A 174 -11.61 2.88 0.90
CA LEU A 174 -11.44 2.73 -0.54
C LEU A 174 -10.53 1.55 -0.85
N VAL A 175 -10.87 0.80 -1.87
CA VAL A 175 -10.00 -0.18 -2.53
C VAL A 175 -9.89 0.21 -3.99
N LYS A 176 -8.69 0.60 -4.43
CA LYS A 176 -8.42 0.93 -5.82
C LYS A 176 -7.53 -0.15 -6.44
N ARG A 177 -8.11 -0.89 -7.37
CA ARG A 177 -7.41 -1.93 -8.14
C ARG A 177 -6.92 -1.37 -9.46
N GLY A 178 -5.70 -1.72 -9.85
CA GLY A 178 -5.03 -1.15 -11.00
C GLY A 178 -4.54 0.27 -10.74
N TYR A 179 -3.99 0.90 -11.76
CA TYR A 179 -3.42 2.24 -11.70
C TYR A 179 -4.36 3.26 -11.04
N PHE A 180 -3.84 3.99 -10.07
CA PHE A 180 -4.56 5.00 -9.32
C PHE A 180 -3.91 6.37 -9.50
N GLU A 181 -4.70 7.31 -9.99
CA GLU A 181 -4.34 8.70 -10.13
C GLU A 181 -5.28 9.54 -9.26
N PRO A 182 -4.83 9.98 -8.07
CA PRO A 182 -5.61 10.88 -7.22
C PRO A 182 -5.86 12.20 -7.94
N ASP A 183 -7.11 12.57 -8.09
CA ASP A 183 -7.56 13.82 -8.70
C ASP A 183 -8.03 14.85 -7.65
N GLU A 184 -8.39 16.04 -8.10
CA GLU A 184 -8.92 17.11 -7.25
C GLU A 184 -10.23 16.70 -6.55
N LYS A 185 -11.06 15.91 -7.20
CA LYS A 185 -12.30 15.40 -6.61
C LYS A 185 -12.00 14.47 -5.43
N PHE A 186 -11.02 13.58 -5.58
CA PHE A 186 -10.58 12.71 -4.50
C PHE A 186 -9.99 13.52 -3.34
N LEU A 187 -9.17 14.55 -3.63
CA LEU A 187 -8.63 15.46 -2.63
C LEU A 187 -9.74 16.13 -1.81
N ASN A 188 -10.77 16.66 -2.47
CA ASN A 188 -11.89 17.31 -1.82
C ASN A 188 -12.72 16.36 -0.95
N VAL A 189 -12.94 15.13 -1.42
CA VAL A 189 -13.61 14.08 -0.61
C VAL A 189 -12.82 13.78 0.67
N LEU A 190 -11.49 13.72 0.60
CA LEU A 190 -10.64 13.52 1.77
C LEU A 190 -10.71 14.69 2.75
N LYS A 191 -10.66 15.94 2.27
CA LYS A 191 -10.81 17.13 3.11
C LYS A 191 -12.13 17.14 3.86
N ASP A 192 -13.23 16.89 3.16
CA ASP A 192 -14.55 16.80 3.77
C ASP A 192 -14.64 15.68 4.81
N ALA A 193 -13.95 14.57 4.59
CA ALA A 193 -13.92 13.46 5.53
C ALA A 193 -13.11 13.80 6.79
N VAL A 194 -11.97 14.48 6.66
CA VAL A 194 -11.17 14.97 7.81
C VAL A 194 -11.96 15.99 8.63
N ILE A 195 -12.55 16.99 7.98
CA ILE A 195 -13.34 18.02 8.67
C ILE A 195 -14.51 17.40 9.45
N ARG A 196 -15.20 16.40 8.89
CA ARG A 196 -16.27 15.69 9.61
C ARG A 196 -15.76 14.90 10.80
N ALA A 197 -14.59 14.27 10.69
CA ALA A 197 -13.99 13.51 11.78
C ALA A 197 -13.63 14.43 12.97
N GLU A 198 -13.07 15.62 12.70
CA GLU A 198 -12.72 16.61 13.74
C GLU A 198 -13.95 17.27 14.38
N GLY A 199 -15.05 17.41 13.65
CA GLY A 199 -16.28 18.03 14.17
C GLY A 199 -17.16 17.11 15.04
N THR A 200 -16.73 15.85 15.27
CA THR A 200 -17.51 14.85 16.00
C THR A 200 -16.89 14.53 17.38
N ASP A 201 -15.75 15.14 17.73
CA ASP A 201 -15.12 15.12 19.05
C ASP A 201 -15.58 16.38 19.85
#